data_b63bec1098ea6d70f09506f1b5043e8f
#
_entry.id   b63bec1098ea6d70f09506f1b5043e8f
#
_cell.length_a   1.000
_cell.length_b   1.000
_cell.length_c   1.000
_cell.angle_alpha   90.00
_cell.angle_beta   90.00
_cell.angle_gamma   90.00
#
_symmetry.space_group_name_H-M   'P 1'
#
loop_
_entity.id
_entity.type
_entity.pdbx_description
1 polymer ?
#
loop_
_entity_poly.entity_id
_entity_poly.type
_entity_poly.pdbx_seq_one_letter_code
_entity_poly.pdbx_strand_id
1 'polypeptide(L)'
;MLHKIIIAILIVGILAAFIYIPKAIRVYNVVHLFDEDKIVDNFINMNRIFPSTPVHKPNSPHIFQKKSFNLPEYYEMDGQEYNLAEALEYFKTDGLIVLHEGVLAYENYWQGNSKDQPHISWSVA
;
A
#
# COMPACT_ATOMS: atom_id res chain seq x y z
N MET A 1 -8.43 51.86 -7.35
CA MET A 1 -8.68 51.32 -6.00
C MET A 1 -9.29 49.91 -6.06
N LEU A 2 -10.36 49.70 -6.82
CA LEU A 2 -11.02 48.39 -6.98
C LEU A 2 -10.11 47.25 -7.43
N HIS A 3 -9.27 47.43 -8.47
CA HIS A 3 -8.37 46.38 -8.94
C HIS A 3 -7.32 45.94 -7.92
N LYS A 4 -6.85 46.86 -7.04
CA LYS A 4 -5.93 46.48 -5.94
C LYS A 4 -6.62 45.58 -4.90
N ILE A 5 -7.91 45.82 -4.65
CA ILE A 5 -8.71 44.98 -3.76
C ILE A 5 -8.93 43.60 -4.39
N ILE A 6 -9.23 43.54 -5.67
CA ILE A 6 -9.40 42.27 -6.42
C ILE A 6 -8.09 41.47 -6.39
N ILE A 7 -6.95 42.11 -6.66
CA ILE A 7 -5.65 41.44 -6.60
C ILE A 7 -5.37 40.90 -5.18
N ALA A 8 -5.66 41.69 -4.14
CA ALA A 8 -5.47 41.23 -2.76
C ALA A 8 -6.34 40.00 -2.44
N ILE A 9 -7.59 39.98 -2.87
CA ILE A 9 -8.51 38.83 -2.67
C ILE A 9 -7.98 37.61 -3.42
N LEU A 10 -7.50 37.76 -4.67
CA LEU A 10 -6.92 36.66 -5.43
C LEU A 10 -5.67 36.09 -4.75
N ILE A 11 -4.78 36.94 -4.25
CA ILE A 11 -3.59 36.49 -3.52
C ILE A 11 -3.98 35.71 -2.25
N VAL A 12 -4.92 36.22 -1.48
CA VAL A 12 -5.42 35.51 -0.27
C VAL A 12 -6.06 34.18 -0.66
N GLY A 13 -6.86 34.15 -1.75
CA GLY A 13 -7.46 32.91 -2.26
C GLY A 13 -6.41 31.87 -2.68
N ILE A 14 -5.37 32.30 -3.39
CA ILE A 14 -4.26 31.42 -3.79
C ILE A 14 -3.52 30.87 -2.55
N LEU A 15 -3.19 31.73 -1.58
CA LEU A 15 -2.52 31.31 -0.35
C LEU A 15 -3.39 30.33 0.45
N ALA A 16 -4.70 30.59 0.55
CA ALA A 16 -5.65 29.68 1.18
C ALA A 16 -5.69 28.34 0.44
N ALA A 17 -5.75 28.33 -0.89
CA ALA A 17 -5.73 27.13 -1.70
C ALA A 17 -4.48 26.29 -1.45
N PHE A 18 -3.30 26.89 -1.38
CA PHE A 18 -2.05 26.20 -1.06
C PHE A 18 -2.08 25.48 0.29
N ILE A 19 -2.80 26.01 1.28
CA ILE A 19 -2.91 25.44 2.62
C ILE A 19 -4.01 24.36 2.68
N TYR A 20 -5.14 24.62 2.06
CA TYR A 20 -6.34 23.78 2.24
C TYR A 20 -6.45 22.65 1.21
N ILE A 21 -6.00 22.83 -0.05
CA ILE A 21 -6.09 21.79 -1.06
C ILE A 21 -5.31 20.52 -0.66
N PRO A 22 -4.04 20.58 -0.17
CA PRO A 22 -3.34 19.38 0.25
C PRO A 22 -4.03 18.64 1.40
N LYS A 23 -4.65 19.39 2.31
CA LYS A 23 -5.42 18.81 3.42
C LYS A 23 -6.69 18.11 2.92
N ALA A 24 -7.41 18.75 1.99
CA ALA A 24 -8.61 18.16 1.38
C ALA A 24 -8.29 16.89 0.59
N ILE A 25 -7.20 16.89 -0.19
CA ILE A 25 -6.71 15.70 -0.91
C ILE A 25 -6.40 14.58 0.07
N ARG A 26 -5.71 14.90 1.18
CA ARG A 26 -5.37 13.90 2.19
C ARG A 26 -6.62 13.30 2.84
N VAL A 27 -7.60 14.12 3.20
CA VAL A 27 -8.90 13.64 3.73
C VAL A 27 -9.62 12.77 2.70
N TYR A 28 -9.66 13.19 1.44
CA TYR A 28 -10.22 12.40 0.34
C TYR A 28 -9.57 11.02 0.25
N ASN A 29 -8.23 10.96 0.26
CA ASN A 29 -7.49 9.69 0.19
C ASN A 29 -7.76 8.79 1.41
N VAL A 30 -7.91 9.37 2.62
CA VAL A 30 -8.26 8.61 3.83
C VAL A 30 -9.67 8.00 3.71
N VAL A 31 -10.64 8.78 3.24
CA VAL A 31 -12.02 8.29 3.06
C VAL A 31 -12.09 7.16 2.03
N HIS A 32 -11.27 7.26 0.97
CA HIS A 32 -11.20 6.28 -0.13
C HIS A 32 -10.06 5.27 0.01
N LEU A 33 -9.56 5.07 1.25
CA LEU A 33 -8.39 4.23 1.49
C LEU A 33 -8.58 2.78 1.07
N PHE A 34 -9.79 2.25 1.28
CA PHE A 34 -10.16 0.86 1.01
C PHE A 34 -11.03 0.67 -0.23
N ASP A 35 -11.17 1.70 -1.06
CA ASP A 35 -11.90 1.56 -2.33
C ASP A 35 -11.20 0.49 -3.19
N GLU A 36 -11.97 -0.39 -3.80
CA GLU A 36 -11.47 -1.57 -4.53
C GLU A 36 -10.47 -1.21 -5.64
N ASP A 37 -10.72 -0.10 -6.32
CA ASP A 37 -9.87 0.41 -7.40
C ASP A 37 -8.62 1.16 -6.91
N LYS A 38 -8.49 1.45 -5.61
CA LYS A 38 -7.43 2.27 -5.03
C LYS A 38 -6.62 1.56 -3.95
N ILE A 39 -7.16 0.50 -3.34
CA ILE A 39 -6.57 -0.13 -2.16
C ILE A 39 -5.12 -0.56 -2.38
N VAL A 40 -4.79 -1.13 -3.53
CA VAL A 40 -3.43 -1.59 -3.86
C VAL A 40 -2.46 -0.42 -3.95
N ASP A 41 -2.81 0.64 -4.72
CA ASP A 41 -1.97 1.84 -4.84
C ASP A 41 -1.83 2.57 -3.50
N ASN A 42 -2.92 2.69 -2.74
CA ASN A 42 -2.91 3.32 -1.44
C ASN A 42 -1.99 2.59 -0.45
N PHE A 43 -2.00 1.26 -0.43
CA PHE A 43 -1.19 0.46 0.49
C PHE A 43 0.31 0.52 0.18
N ILE A 44 0.66 0.60 -1.09
CA ILE A 44 2.03 0.80 -1.56
C ILE A 44 2.51 2.24 -1.27
N ASN A 45 1.61 3.23 -1.40
CA ASN A 45 1.91 4.65 -1.31
C ASN A 45 1.37 5.31 -0.03
N MET A 46 1.27 4.58 1.07
CA MET A 46 0.71 5.07 2.34
C MET A 46 1.38 6.34 2.87
N ASN A 47 2.65 6.55 2.58
CA ASN A 47 3.41 7.76 2.91
C ASN A 47 2.87 9.05 2.24
N ARG A 48 2.08 8.94 1.18
CA ARG A 48 1.37 10.07 0.56
C ARG A 48 0.11 10.46 1.34
N ILE A 49 -0.45 9.52 2.10
CA ILE A 49 -1.70 9.67 2.84
C ILE A 49 -1.41 10.07 4.29
N PHE A 50 -0.47 9.39 4.94
CA PHE A 50 -0.10 9.62 6.33
C PHE A 50 1.36 10.09 6.46
N PRO A 51 1.67 10.89 7.50
CA PRO A 51 3.05 11.20 7.84
C PRO A 51 3.82 9.90 8.12
N SER A 52 5.02 9.78 7.57
CA SER A 52 5.88 8.61 7.75
C SER A 52 7.30 9.04 8.10
N THR A 53 7.99 8.20 8.88
CA THR A 53 9.41 8.35 9.16
C THR A 53 10.15 7.16 8.55
N PRO A 54 11.17 7.39 7.70
CA PRO A 54 11.92 6.29 7.12
C PRO A 54 12.72 5.56 8.20
N VAL A 55 12.65 4.23 8.17
CA VAL A 55 13.52 3.35 8.96
C VAL A 55 14.58 2.79 8.04
N HIS A 56 15.85 3.01 8.39
CA HIS A 56 16.96 2.53 7.56
C HIS A 56 17.14 1.02 7.70
N LYS A 57 17.45 0.37 6.58
CA LYS A 57 17.82 -1.05 6.58
C LYS A 57 19.10 -1.25 7.40
N PRO A 58 19.26 -2.37 8.12
CA PRO A 58 20.50 -2.69 8.80
C PRO A 58 21.63 -2.89 7.77
N ASN A 59 22.89 -2.62 8.19
CA ASN A 59 24.06 -2.78 7.32
C ASN A 59 24.27 -4.24 6.85
N SER A 60 23.76 -5.20 7.62
CA SER A 60 23.82 -6.63 7.33
C SER A 60 22.43 -7.23 7.49
N PRO A 61 21.56 -7.15 6.48
CA PRO A 61 20.25 -7.76 6.53
C PRO A 61 20.37 -9.29 6.55
N HIS A 62 19.47 -9.95 7.27
CA HIS A 62 19.38 -11.40 7.22
C HIS A 62 18.94 -11.84 5.83
N ILE A 63 19.66 -12.80 5.26
CA ILE A 63 19.35 -13.38 3.96
C ILE A 63 18.81 -14.79 4.20
N PHE A 64 17.55 -15.01 3.89
CA PHE A 64 16.93 -16.34 3.96
C PHE A 64 17.47 -17.26 2.86
N GLN A 65 17.77 -18.49 3.21
CA GLN A 65 17.98 -19.53 2.20
C GLN A 65 16.68 -19.73 1.42
N LYS A 66 16.80 -19.90 0.10
CA LYS A 66 15.64 -20.14 -0.77
C LYS A 66 15.51 -21.62 -1.09
N LYS A 67 14.32 -22.17 -0.87
CA LYS A 67 13.96 -23.52 -1.30
C LYS A 67 12.59 -23.42 -1.96
N SER A 68 12.56 -23.53 -3.28
CA SER A 68 11.32 -23.40 -4.04
C SER A 68 10.27 -24.40 -3.59
N PHE A 69 9.09 -23.90 -3.37
CA PHE A 69 7.90 -24.65 -3.03
C PHE A 69 6.78 -24.21 -3.98
N ASN A 70 6.02 -25.16 -4.51
CA ASN A 70 4.83 -24.85 -5.28
C ASN A 70 3.64 -24.74 -4.34
N LEU A 71 2.91 -23.65 -4.43
CA LEU A 71 1.64 -23.54 -3.71
C LEU A 71 0.66 -24.59 -4.25
N PRO A 72 -0.24 -25.12 -3.40
CA PRO A 72 -1.32 -25.99 -3.86
C PRO A 72 -2.24 -25.21 -4.79
N GLU A 73 -2.85 -25.89 -5.75
CA GLU A 73 -3.83 -25.31 -6.67
C GLU A 73 -5.15 -25.03 -5.94
N TYR A 74 -5.50 -25.90 -5.00
CA TYR A 74 -6.73 -25.83 -4.21
C TYR A 74 -6.43 -25.92 -2.72
N TYR A 75 -7.32 -25.35 -1.91
CA TYR A 75 -7.31 -25.50 -0.46
C TYR A 75 -8.73 -25.76 0.05
N GLU A 76 -8.85 -26.42 1.19
CA GLU A 76 -10.13 -26.72 1.84
C GLU A 76 -10.38 -25.77 3.01
N MET A 77 -11.57 -25.22 3.09
CA MET A 77 -12.05 -24.42 4.21
C MET A 77 -13.52 -24.71 4.44
N ASP A 78 -13.89 -25.03 5.68
CA ASP A 78 -15.26 -25.37 6.09
C ASP A 78 -15.90 -26.51 5.28
N GLY A 79 -15.09 -27.50 4.85
CA GLY A 79 -15.55 -28.64 4.06
C GLY A 79 -15.82 -28.32 2.59
N GLN A 80 -15.38 -27.16 2.11
CA GLN A 80 -15.45 -26.77 0.71
C GLN A 80 -14.06 -26.54 0.12
N GLU A 81 -13.88 -26.93 -1.13
CA GLU A 81 -12.64 -26.72 -1.88
C GLU A 81 -12.69 -25.39 -2.64
N TYR A 82 -11.60 -24.62 -2.58
CA TYR A 82 -11.45 -23.31 -3.22
C TYR A 82 -10.17 -23.28 -4.07
N ASN A 83 -10.25 -22.64 -5.22
CA ASN A 83 -9.05 -22.36 -6.01
C ASN A 83 -8.22 -21.25 -5.35
N LEU A 84 -6.93 -21.52 -5.11
CA LEU A 84 -6.06 -20.59 -4.41
C LEU A 84 -5.78 -19.31 -5.22
N ALA A 85 -5.59 -19.42 -6.53
CA ALA A 85 -5.32 -18.26 -7.37
C ALA A 85 -6.52 -17.31 -7.42
N GLU A 86 -7.73 -17.85 -7.55
CA GLU A 86 -8.97 -17.07 -7.51
C GLU A 86 -9.17 -16.38 -6.15
N ALA A 87 -8.86 -17.08 -5.06
CA ALA A 87 -8.93 -16.50 -3.72
C ALA A 87 -7.94 -15.35 -3.54
N LEU A 88 -6.69 -15.50 -3.97
CA LEU A 88 -5.68 -14.44 -3.89
C LEU A 88 -6.09 -13.20 -4.70
N GLU A 89 -6.69 -13.40 -5.87
CA GLU A 89 -7.22 -12.31 -6.69
C GLU A 89 -8.44 -11.63 -6.02
N TYR A 90 -9.38 -12.41 -5.51
CA TYR A 90 -10.57 -11.91 -4.80
C TYR A 90 -10.19 -11.05 -3.60
N PHE A 91 -9.20 -11.47 -2.80
CA PHE A 91 -8.70 -10.71 -1.65
C PHE A 91 -7.73 -9.58 -2.02
N LYS A 92 -7.55 -9.28 -3.31
CA LYS A 92 -6.62 -8.24 -3.78
C LYS A 92 -5.21 -8.42 -3.23
N THR A 93 -4.77 -9.68 -3.09
CA THR A 93 -3.42 -10.00 -2.61
C THR A 93 -2.40 -9.44 -3.58
N ASP A 94 -1.49 -8.62 -3.10
CA ASP A 94 -0.45 -7.98 -3.89
C ASP A 94 0.96 -8.48 -3.54
N GLY A 95 1.10 -9.30 -2.50
CA GLY A 95 2.34 -9.98 -2.15
C GLY A 95 2.11 -11.17 -1.23
N LEU A 96 2.82 -12.26 -1.45
CA LEU A 96 2.79 -13.45 -0.60
C LEU A 96 4.20 -13.96 -0.38
N ILE A 97 4.60 -14.06 0.89
CA ILE A 97 5.86 -14.64 1.33
C ILE A 97 5.54 -15.78 2.28
N VAL A 98 6.09 -16.96 2.02
CA VAL A 98 5.98 -18.13 2.89
C VAL A 98 7.35 -18.50 3.41
N LEU A 99 7.51 -18.44 4.72
CA LEU A 99 8.69 -18.95 5.43
C LEU A 99 8.34 -20.28 6.09
N HIS A 100 9.13 -21.29 5.84
CA HIS A 100 8.99 -22.61 6.45
C HIS A 100 10.33 -23.08 7.03
N GLU A 101 10.36 -23.36 8.32
CA GLU A 101 11.59 -23.77 9.04
C GLU A 101 12.78 -22.81 8.81
N GLY A 102 12.53 -21.50 8.75
CA GLY A 102 13.57 -20.50 8.52
C GLY A 102 14.06 -20.37 7.07
N VAL A 103 13.44 -21.08 6.14
CA VAL A 103 13.74 -21.03 4.70
C VAL A 103 12.64 -20.29 3.96
N LEU A 104 13.02 -19.45 2.99
CA LEU A 104 12.08 -18.80 2.10
C LEU A 104 11.56 -19.82 1.07
N ALA A 105 10.36 -20.34 1.34
CA ALA A 105 9.73 -21.38 0.55
C ALA A 105 9.00 -20.84 -0.68
N TYR A 106 8.36 -19.67 -0.55
CA TYR A 106 7.65 -19.01 -1.64
C TYR A 106 7.75 -17.50 -1.49
N GLU A 107 7.88 -16.80 -2.62
CA GLU A 107 7.87 -15.33 -2.69
C GLU A 107 7.32 -14.93 -4.06
N ASN A 108 6.20 -14.23 -4.09
CA ASN A 108 5.63 -13.67 -5.31
C ASN A 108 4.87 -12.37 -5.03
N TYR A 109 4.74 -11.53 -6.06
CA TYR A 109 4.11 -10.22 -6.00
C TYR A 109 3.22 -10.02 -7.22
N TRP A 110 2.10 -9.31 -7.02
CA TRP A 110 1.08 -9.03 -8.03
C TRP A 110 0.66 -7.57 -8.01
N GLN A 111 -0.19 -7.16 -8.95
CA GLN A 111 -0.86 -5.86 -8.98
C GLN A 111 0.11 -4.66 -8.90
N GLY A 112 1.31 -4.79 -9.49
CA GLY A 112 2.31 -3.72 -9.47
C GLY A 112 3.15 -3.63 -8.21
N ASN A 113 2.92 -4.50 -7.21
CA ASN A 113 3.80 -4.63 -6.06
C ASN A 113 5.10 -5.37 -6.42
N SER A 114 6.14 -5.21 -5.62
CA SER A 114 7.43 -5.87 -5.79
C SER A 114 8.18 -5.98 -4.47
N LYS A 115 9.24 -6.80 -4.46
CA LYS A 115 10.08 -7.05 -3.28
C LYS A 115 10.61 -5.79 -2.59
N ASP A 116 10.97 -4.77 -3.37
CA ASP A 116 11.57 -3.54 -2.85
C ASP A 116 10.56 -2.39 -2.70
N GLN A 117 9.28 -2.68 -2.96
CA GLN A 117 8.20 -1.72 -2.81
C GLN A 117 7.81 -1.59 -1.33
N PRO A 118 7.70 -0.38 -0.77
CA PRO A 118 7.08 -0.19 0.53
C PRO A 118 5.64 -0.69 0.53
N HIS A 119 5.20 -1.26 1.64
CA HIS A 119 3.83 -1.69 1.84
C HIS A 119 3.44 -1.49 3.31
N ILE A 120 2.18 -1.21 3.56
CA ILE A 120 1.69 -1.10 4.94
C ILE A 120 1.50 -2.50 5.55
N SER A 121 1.89 -2.66 6.81
CA SER A 121 1.70 -3.92 7.55
C SER A 121 0.66 -3.84 8.66
N TRP A 122 0.02 -2.68 8.85
CA TRP A 122 -0.97 -2.44 9.91
C TRP A 122 -0.51 -2.97 11.27
N SER A 123 -1.37 -3.75 11.92
CA SER A 123 -1.16 -4.26 13.28
C SER A 123 -0.11 -5.39 13.39
N VAL A 124 0.58 -5.71 12.31
CA VAL A 124 1.60 -6.78 12.26
C VAL A 124 3.01 -6.24 12.43
N ALA A 125 3.18 -4.92 12.40
CA ALA A 125 4.47 -4.25 12.53
C ALA A 125 4.88 -4.05 13.99
#